data_7ba61ef378466777284df5c491262fa1
#
_entry.id   7ba61ef378466777284df5c491262fa1
#
_cell.length_a   1.000
_cell.length_b   1.000
_cell.length_c   1.000
_cell.angle_alpha   90.00
_cell.angle_beta   90.00
_cell.angle_gamma   90.00
#
_symmetry.space_group_name_H-M   'P 1'
#
loop_
_entity.id
_entity.type
_entity.pdbx_description
1 polymer ?
#
loop_
_entity_poly.entity_id
_entity_poly.type
_entity_poly.pdbx_seq_one_letter_code
_entity_poly.pdbx_strand_id
1 'polypeptide(L)'
;ASAVFVDALVPVNNTIVAWIVALFCVGVVWSGQFDPVKWVTSFLVLIMVSGVLYVAWNVTPGLGEVLKGLFGFSLPAIPDWALDGGAVASSNVWAEMLPVLGWAAGGFASQVWYSYWVLESGYGMAGQGGFGKPANEKKLAVMDAETATRVKGWCRVVYADATTALCVGTVVTSCFML
;
A
#
# COMPACT_ATOMS: atom_id res chain seq x y z
N ALA A 1 7.40 -8.57 13.94
CA ALA A 1 7.19 -9.12 12.60
C ALA A 1 8.48 -9.09 11.76
N SER A 2 9.08 -7.92 11.46
CA SER A 2 10.27 -7.81 10.58
C SER A 2 11.48 -8.61 11.08
N ALA A 3 11.73 -8.64 12.40
CA ALA A 3 12.85 -9.39 12.97
C ALA A 3 12.68 -10.91 12.81
N VAL A 4 11.45 -11.42 12.90
CA VAL A 4 11.13 -12.84 12.68
C VAL A 4 11.38 -13.25 11.22
N PHE A 5 11.10 -12.34 10.28
CA PHE A 5 11.36 -12.60 8.86
C PHE A 5 12.85 -12.68 8.54
N VAL A 6 13.68 -11.87 9.20
CA VAL A 6 15.13 -11.90 9.04
C VAL A 6 15.73 -13.15 9.67
N ASP A 7 15.20 -13.63 10.81
CA ASP A 7 15.60 -14.86 11.47
C ASP A 7 15.38 -16.10 10.58
N ALA A 8 14.32 -16.11 9.78
CA ALA A 8 14.06 -17.16 8.82
C ALA A 8 15.10 -17.23 7.68
N LEU A 9 15.78 -16.12 7.38
CA LEU A 9 16.78 -16.02 6.32
C LEU A 9 18.22 -16.20 6.84
N VAL A 10 18.49 -15.69 8.03
CA VAL A 10 19.82 -15.71 8.64
C VAL A 10 19.64 -15.97 10.14
N PRO A 11 20.31 -16.97 10.74
CA PRO A 11 20.19 -17.29 12.16
C PRO A 11 20.87 -16.21 13.02
N VAL A 12 20.20 -15.10 13.21
CA VAL A 12 20.65 -13.94 14.00
C VAL A 12 19.69 -13.74 15.17
N ASN A 13 20.22 -13.28 16.29
CA ASN A 13 19.39 -12.98 17.46
C ASN A 13 18.31 -11.94 17.12
N ASN A 14 17.03 -12.33 17.17
CA ASN A 14 15.87 -11.51 16.86
C ASN A 14 15.85 -10.17 17.59
N THR A 15 16.35 -10.12 18.82
CA THR A 15 16.41 -8.91 19.62
C THR A 15 17.38 -7.89 19.01
N ILE A 16 18.55 -8.35 18.54
CA ILE A 16 19.54 -7.47 17.91
C ILE A 16 19.00 -6.90 16.60
N VAL A 17 18.38 -7.76 15.78
CA VAL A 17 17.75 -7.33 14.51
C VAL A 17 16.65 -6.31 14.77
N ALA A 18 15.80 -6.55 15.78
CA ALA A 18 14.73 -5.62 16.15
C ALA A 18 15.27 -4.24 16.53
N TRP A 19 16.36 -4.19 17.31
CA TRP A 19 17.00 -2.93 17.69
C TRP A 19 17.65 -2.22 16.49
N ILE A 20 18.31 -2.95 15.61
CA ILE A 20 18.90 -2.37 14.39
C ILE A 20 17.82 -1.75 13.51
N VAL A 21 16.72 -2.47 13.27
CA VAL A 21 15.58 -1.94 12.49
C VAL A 21 14.96 -0.72 13.17
N ALA A 22 14.77 -0.77 14.49
CA ALA A 22 14.21 0.36 15.24
C ALA A 22 15.11 1.61 15.14
N LEU A 23 16.40 1.45 15.36
CA LEU A 23 17.37 2.55 15.26
C LEU A 23 17.46 3.11 13.84
N PHE A 24 17.41 2.25 12.82
CA PHE A 24 17.35 2.67 11.43
C PHE A 24 16.10 3.51 11.15
N CYS A 25 14.91 3.05 11.58
CA CYS A 25 13.67 3.81 11.43
C CYS A 25 13.73 5.16 12.14
N VAL A 26 14.24 5.19 13.38
CA VAL A 26 14.43 6.43 14.14
C VAL A 26 15.38 7.36 13.39
N GLY A 27 16.50 6.85 12.89
CA GLY A 27 17.48 7.65 12.13
C GLY A 27 16.89 8.28 10.87
N VAL A 28 16.08 7.54 10.12
CA VAL A 28 15.40 8.07 8.92
C VAL A 28 14.40 9.16 9.27
N VAL A 29 13.62 8.96 10.33
CA VAL A 29 12.56 9.90 10.73
C VAL A 29 13.12 11.09 11.51
N TRP A 30 14.26 10.94 12.20
CA TRP A 30 14.88 11.98 13.04
C TRP A 30 15.17 13.28 12.30
N SER A 31 15.51 13.18 11.02
CA SER A 31 15.78 14.37 10.20
C SER A 31 14.56 15.28 10.02
N GLY A 32 13.34 14.77 10.28
CA GLY A 32 12.07 15.47 10.06
C GLY A 32 11.84 15.89 8.60
N GLN A 33 12.67 15.42 7.67
CA GLN A 33 12.56 15.74 6.26
C GLN A 33 11.71 14.67 5.54
N PHE A 34 10.83 15.12 4.67
CA PHE A 34 9.95 14.26 3.91
C PHE A 34 10.70 13.44 2.84
N ASP A 35 11.66 14.06 2.15
CA ASP A 35 12.36 13.44 1.03
C ASP A 35 13.12 12.17 1.39
N PRO A 36 13.94 12.08 2.47
CA PRO A 36 14.58 10.82 2.85
C PRO A 36 13.57 9.71 3.14
N VAL A 37 12.49 10.02 3.87
CA VAL A 37 11.44 9.04 4.19
C VAL A 37 10.80 8.53 2.91
N LYS A 38 10.46 9.42 1.99
CA LYS A 38 9.88 9.09 0.68
C LYS A 38 10.78 8.14 -0.11
N TRP A 39 12.07 8.46 -0.24
CA TRP A 39 13.01 7.64 -1.00
C TRP A 39 13.22 6.26 -0.40
N VAL A 40 13.43 6.18 0.91
CA VAL A 40 13.60 4.89 1.61
C VAL A 40 12.35 4.04 1.48
N THR A 41 11.18 4.61 1.72
CA THR A 41 9.91 3.88 1.60
C THR A 41 9.67 3.40 0.17
N SER A 42 9.91 4.25 -0.83
CA SER A 42 9.76 3.88 -2.24
C SER A 42 10.70 2.74 -2.64
N PHE A 43 11.93 2.76 -2.17
CA PHE A 43 12.89 1.69 -2.42
C PHE A 43 12.48 0.37 -1.76
N LEU A 44 12.01 0.41 -0.51
CA LEU A 44 11.52 -0.79 0.18
C LEU A 44 10.28 -1.37 -0.49
N VAL A 45 9.36 -0.52 -0.93
CA VAL A 45 8.17 -0.97 -1.69
C VAL A 45 8.58 -1.62 -3.01
N LEU A 46 9.56 -1.05 -3.72
CA LEU A 46 10.07 -1.64 -4.96
C LEU A 46 10.64 -3.05 -4.73
N ILE A 47 11.44 -3.23 -3.67
CA ILE A 47 11.98 -4.55 -3.31
C ILE A 47 10.84 -5.51 -2.98
N MET A 48 9.88 -5.08 -2.17
CA MET A 48 8.75 -5.92 -1.77
C MET A 48 7.92 -6.36 -2.99
N VAL A 49 7.55 -5.43 -3.85
CA VAL A 49 6.77 -5.72 -5.07
C VAL A 49 7.54 -6.66 -5.99
N SER A 50 8.85 -6.42 -6.20
CA SER A 50 9.70 -7.29 -7.01
C SER A 50 9.79 -8.71 -6.44
N GLY A 51 9.90 -8.83 -5.12
CA GLY A 51 9.92 -10.12 -4.43
C GLY A 51 8.61 -10.89 -4.60
N VAL A 52 7.47 -10.22 -4.42
CA VAL A 52 6.14 -10.83 -4.62
C VAL A 52 5.95 -11.29 -6.06
N LEU A 53 6.32 -10.46 -7.04
CA LEU A 53 6.23 -10.82 -8.46
C LEU A 53 7.15 -12.01 -8.79
N TYR A 54 8.35 -12.05 -8.22
CA TYR A 54 9.28 -13.16 -8.40
C TYR A 54 8.72 -14.48 -7.84
N VAL A 55 8.17 -14.46 -6.64
CA VAL A 55 7.55 -15.64 -6.04
C VAL A 55 6.34 -16.09 -6.86
N ALA A 56 5.45 -15.16 -7.19
CA ALA A 56 4.29 -15.44 -8.01
C ALA A 56 4.68 -16.08 -9.35
N TRP A 57 5.69 -15.56 -10.03
CA TRP A 57 6.20 -16.12 -11.29
C TRP A 57 6.61 -17.60 -11.17
N ASN A 58 7.20 -17.97 -10.04
CA ASN A 58 7.64 -19.35 -9.80
C ASN A 58 6.52 -20.31 -9.37
N VAL A 59 5.44 -19.79 -8.79
CA VAL A 59 4.35 -20.60 -8.21
C VAL A 59 3.10 -20.60 -9.10
N THR A 60 2.98 -19.65 -10.05
CA THR A 60 1.76 -19.47 -10.84
C THR A 60 1.36 -20.75 -11.59
N PRO A 61 0.17 -21.30 -11.34
CA PRO A 61 -0.28 -22.56 -11.94
C PRO A 61 -0.66 -22.44 -13.43
N GLY A 62 -0.81 -21.25 -13.94
CA GLY A 62 -1.17 -20.96 -15.34
C GLY A 62 -2.10 -19.76 -15.42
N LEU A 63 -1.86 -18.89 -16.40
CA LEU A 63 -2.67 -17.66 -16.57
C LEU A 63 -4.18 -17.92 -16.67
N GLY A 64 -4.58 -19.06 -17.26
CA GLY A 64 -5.99 -19.41 -17.40
C GLY A 64 -6.67 -19.69 -16.05
N GLU A 65 -5.97 -20.33 -15.11
CA GLU A 65 -6.49 -20.61 -13.77
C GLU A 65 -6.56 -19.35 -12.92
N VAL A 66 -5.55 -18.48 -13.02
CA VAL A 66 -5.54 -17.16 -12.37
C VAL A 66 -6.72 -16.31 -12.84
N LEU A 67 -6.95 -16.23 -14.14
CA LEU A 67 -8.07 -15.48 -14.71
C LEU A 67 -9.42 -16.08 -14.29
N LYS A 68 -9.54 -17.40 -14.27
CA LYS A 68 -10.74 -18.08 -13.79
C LYS A 68 -11.00 -17.79 -12.31
N GLY A 69 -9.97 -17.78 -11.48
CA GLY A 69 -10.08 -17.40 -10.07
C GLY A 69 -10.49 -15.94 -9.87
N LEU A 70 -9.88 -15.03 -10.65
CA LEU A 70 -10.13 -13.58 -10.56
C LEU A 70 -11.55 -13.19 -10.98
N PHE A 71 -12.10 -13.82 -12.02
CA PHE A 71 -13.43 -13.51 -12.58
C PHE A 71 -14.51 -14.51 -12.21
N GLY A 72 -14.14 -15.66 -11.65
CA GLY A 72 -15.09 -16.74 -11.31
C GLY A 72 -15.90 -16.47 -10.05
N PHE A 73 -15.55 -15.52 -9.23
CA PHE A 73 -16.23 -15.18 -7.96
C PHE A 73 -16.55 -16.39 -7.08
N SER A 74 -15.78 -17.46 -7.21
CA SER A 74 -15.94 -18.66 -6.39
C SER A 74 -15.18 -18.50 -5.08
N LEU A 75 -15.87 -18.81 -3.97
CA LEU A 75 -15.17 -18.87 -2.68
C LEU A 75 -14.30 -20.13 -2.65
N PRO A 76 -13.00 -20.00 -2.38
CA PRO A 76 -12.12 -21.15 -2.22
C PRO A 76 -12.54 -21.98 -0.99
N ALA A 77 -12.45 -23.30 -1.07
CA ALA A 77 -12.56 -24.13 0.11
C ALA A 77 -11.27 -24.01 0.94
N ILE A 78 -11.42 -23.93 2.25
CA ILE A 78 -10.26 -23.97 3.15
C ILE A 78 -9.72 -25.39 3.15
N PRO A 79 -8.46 -25.64 2.81
CA PRO A 79 -7.92 -26.99 2.78
C PRO A 79 -7.76 -27.56 4.20
N ASP A 80 -7.94 -28.87 4.35
CA ASP A 80 -7.90 -29.55 5.66
C ASP A 80 -6.58 -29.32 6.41
N TRP A 81 -5.45 -29.28 5.70
CA TRP A 81 -4.15 -29.04 6.32
C TRP A 81 -4.07 -27.67 7.01
N ALA A 82 -4.82 -26.67 6.57
CA ALA A 82 -4.84 -25.34 7.17
C ALA A 82 -5.67 -25.33 8.47
N LEU A 83 -6.70 -26.16 8.54
CA LEU A 83 -7.51 -26.36 9.76
C LEU A 83 -6.73 -27.19 10.79
N ASP A 84 -6.16 -28.30 10.38
CA ASP A 84 -5.41 -29.21 11.25
C ASP A 84 -4.10 -28.58 11.77
N GLY A 85 -3.46 -27.76 10.94
CA GLY A 85 -2.24 -27.03 11.29
C GLY A 85 -2.46 -25.78 12.16
N GLY A 86 -3.71 -25.42 12.45
CA GLY A 86 -4.04 -24.21 13.21
C GLY A 86 -3.67 -22.91 12.47
N ALA A 87 -3.47 -22.97 11.16
CA ALA A 87 -3.16 -21.78 10.33
C ALA A 87 -4.35 -20.85 10.20
N VAL A 88 -5.57 -21.38 10.26
CA VAL A 88 -6.84 -20.64 10.26
C VAL A 88 -7.66 -21.02 11.49
N ALA A 89 -8.40 -20.06 12.03
CA ALA A 89 -9.17 -20.23 13.25
C ALA A 89 -10.55 -20.86 13.01
N SER A 90 -11.06 -20.82 11.78
CA SER A 90 -12.41 -21.23 11.45
C SER A 90 -12.49 -21.90 10.08
N SER A 91 -13.36 -22.90 9.94
CA SER A 91 -13.75 -23.46 8.63
C SER A 91 -14.63 -22.52 7.81
N ASN A 92 -15.05 -21.39 8.37
CA ASN A 92 -15.86 -20.40 7.68
C ASN A 92 -14.96 -19.43 6.91
N VAL A 93 -14.96 -19.57 5.59
CA VAL A 93 -14.16 -18.72 4.68
C VAL A 93 -14.41 -17.22 4.90
N TRP A 94 -15.65 -16.83 5.17
CA TRP A 94 -15.98 -15.42 5.44
C TRP A 94 -15.35 -14.89 6.72
N ALA A 95 -15.24 -15.71 7.76
CA ALA A 95 -14.62 -15.30 9.01
C ALA A 95 -13.12 -15.00 8.82
N GLU A 96 -12.46 -15.74 7.93
CA GLU A 96 -11.05 -15.53 7.61
C GLU A 96 -10.84 -14.39 6.60
N MET A 97 -11.76 -14.18 5.66
CA MET A 97 -11.64 -13.14 4.63
C MET A 97 -12.03 -11.75 5.12
N LEU A 98 -13.00 -11.62 6.02
CA LEU A 98 -13.48 -10.31 6.48
C LEU A 98 -12.39 -9.42 7.11
N PRO A 99 -11.47 -9.93 7.96
CA PRO A 99 -10.37 -9.12 8.47
C PRO A 99 -9.43 -8.62 7.37
N VAL A 100 -9.14 -9.47 6.38
CA VAL A 100 -8.28 -9.11 5.24
C VAL A 100 -8.95 -8.05 4.37
N LEU A 101 -10.24 -8.20 4.07
CA LEU A 101 -11.01 -7.20 3.34
C LEU A 101 -11.09 -5.87 4.09
N GLY A 102 -11.31 -5.91 5.41
CA GLY A 102 -11.33 -4.72 6.24
C GLY A 102 -9.98 -3.98 6.26
N TRP A 103 -8.89 -4.73 6.24
CA TRP A 103 -7.55 -4.17 6.18
C TRP A 103 -7.22 -3.60 4.79
N ALA A 104 -7.60 -4.31 3.73
CA ALA A 104 -7.39 -3.91 2.34
C ALA A 104 -8.20 -2.65 1.95
N ALA A 105 -9.38 -2.45 2.56
CA ALA A 105 -10.20 -1.26 2.35
C ALA A 105 -9.55 0.04 2.85
N GLY A 106 -8.44 -0.05 3.58
CA GLY A 106 -7.72 1.09 4.12
C GLY A 106 -8.57 1.88 5.13
N GLY A 107 -8.23 1.85 6.40
CA GLY A 107 -8.96 2.62 7.40
C GLY A 107 -8.88 4.13 7.15
N PHE A 108 -9.73 4.88 7.82
CA PHE A 108 -9.76 6.35 7.77
C PHE A 108 -8.38 6.98 7.97
N ALA A 109 -7.58 6.45 8.89
CA ALA A 109 -6.22 6.90 9.15
C ALA A 109 -5.31 6.83 7.91
N SER A 110 -5.43 5.78 7.10
CA SER A 110 -4.66 5.63 5.86
C SER A 110 -5.01 6.69 4.83
N GLN A 111 -6.30 7.07 4.72
CA GLN A 111 -6.76 8.12 3.81
C GLN A 111 -6.25 9.50 4.25
N VAL A 112 -6.29 9.78 5.54
CA VAL A 112 -5.72 11.02 6.10
C VAL A 112 -4.22 11.07 5.84
N TRP A 113 -3.51 9.98 6.08
CA TRP A 113 -2.06 9.90 5.87
C TRP A 113 -1.68 10.12 4.40
N TYR A 114 -2.38 9.47 3.48
CA TYR A 114 -2.21 9.68 2.05
C TYR A 114 -2.41 11.15 1.65
N SER A 115 -3.42 11.81 2.21
CA SER A 115 -3.67 13.23 1.96
C SER A 115 -2.49 14.12 2.38
N TYR A 116 -1.87 13.84 3.54
CA TYR A 116 -0.66 14.56 3.97
C TYR A 116 0.52 14.31 3.02
N TRP A 117 0.69 13.09 2.51
CA TRP A 117 1.74 12.79 1.53
C TRP A 117 1.57 13.57 0.24
N VAL A 118 0.35 13.67 -0.26
CA VAL A 118 0.01 14.45 -1.46
C VAL A 118 0.32 15.94 -1.24
N LEU A 119 -0.06 16.47 -0.10
CA LEU A 119 0.18 17.87 0.25
C LEU A 119 1.68 18.19 0.39
N GLU A 120 2.43 17.33 1.08
CA GLU A 120 3.87 17.49 1.29
C GLU A 120 4.67 17.36 -0.02
N SER A 121 4.20 16.52 -0.93
CA SER A 121 4.76 16.42 -2.28
C SER A 121 4.55 17.68 -3.14
N GLY A 122 3.80 18.67 -2.66
CA GLY A 122 3.54 19.93 -3.36
C GLY A 122 2.57 19.81 -4.52
N TYR A 123 1.76 18.75 -4.56
CA TYR A 123 0.76 18.58 -5.62
C TYR A 123 -0.46 19.48 -5.43
N GLY A 124 -1.11 19.84 -6.53
CA GLY A 124 -2.30 20.65 -6.54
C GLY A 124 -2.06 22.08 -6.05
N MET A 125 -2.99 22.59 -5.27
CA MET A 125 -2.93 23.95 -4.72
C MET A 125 -1.89 24.10 -3.58
N ALA A 126 -1.43 23.01 -2.99
CA ALA A 126 -0.45 23.02 -1.92
C ALA A 126 0.94 23.44 -2.40
N GLY A 127 1.29 23.19 -3.66
CA GLY A 127 2.56 23.63 -4.27
C GLY A 127 2.79 25.14 -4.28
N GLN A 128 1.76 25.92 -3.96
CA GLN A 128 1.84 27.39 -3.85
C GLN A 128 1.94 27.88 -2.39
N GLY A 129 2.46 27.06 -1.48
CA GLY A 129 2.62 27.42 -0.06
C GLY A 129 1.34 27.28 0.77
N GLY A 130 0.41 26.47 0.32
CA GLY A 130 -0.86 26.18 1.02
C GLY A 130 -0.77 25.09 2.08
N PHE A 131 0.35 24.38 2.20
CA PHE A 131 0.50 23.29 3.17
C PHE A 131 0.27 23.76 4.61
N GLY A 132 -0.51 23.01 5.35
CA GLY A 132 -0.85 23.30 6.75
C GLY A 132 -1.79 24.48 6.97
N LYS A 133 -2.32 25.09 5.91
CA LYS A 133 -3.29 26.17 5.99
C LYS A 133 -4.68 25.68 5.61
N PRO A 134 -5.74 26.18 6.27
CA PRO A 134 -7.11 25.88 5.86
C PRO A 134 -7.38 26.41 4.44
N ALA A 135 -8.27 25.75 3.72
CA ALA A 135 -8.69 26.17 2.39
C ALA A 135 -9.23 27.62 2.41
N ASN A 136 -8.78 28.43 1.49
CA ASN A 136 -9.27 29.80 1.37
C ASN A 136 -10.55 29.81 0.50
N GLU A 137 -11.71 29.69 1.15
CA GLU A 137 -13.01 29.63 0.48
C GLU A 137 -13.29 30.87 -0.39
N LYS A 138 -12.82 32.06 0.04
CA LYS A 138 -12.98 33.31 -0.73
C LYS A 138 -12.22 33.27 -2.05
N LYS A 139 -11.00 32.67 -2.05
CA LYS A 139 -10.24 32.44 -3.27
C LYS A 139 -10.88 31.41 -4.20
N LEU A 140 -11.49 30.39 -3.63
CA LEU A 140 -12.21 29.38 -4.40
C LEU A 140 -13.49 29.93 -5.03
N ALA A 141 -14.20 30.81 -4.33
CA ALA A 141 -15.44 31.44 -4.83
C ALA A 141 -15.20 32.38 -6.00
N VAL A 142 -14.02 33.01 -6.08
CA VAL A 142 -13.64 33.97 -7.13
C VAL A 142 -12.52 33.35 -8.01
N MET A 143 -12.69 32.12 -8.41
CA MET A 143 -11.72 31.42 -9.24
C MET A 143 -11.77 31.92 -10.68
N ASP A 144 -10.65 32.40 -11.21
CA ASP A 144 -10.51 32.78 -12.60
C ASP A 144 -10.42 31.56 -13.55
N ALA A 145 -10.63 31.79 -14.85
CA ALA A 145 -10.63 30.73 -15.85
C ALA A 145 -9.28 30.01 -15.94
N GLU A 146 -8.18 30.71 -15.69
CA GLU A 146 -6.84 30.09 -15.69
C GLU A 146 -6.67 29.12 -14.51
N THR A 147 -7.04 29.54 -13.30
CA THR A 147 -7.00 28.70 -12.11
C THR A 147 -7.92 27.49 -12.25
N ALA A 148 -9.13 27.69 -12.81
CA ALA A 148 -10.05 26.59 -13.09
C ALA A 148 -9.46 25.56 -14.06
N THR A 149 -8.79 26.02 -15.11
CA THR A 149 -8.09 25.13 -16.07
C THR A 149 -6.95 24.35 -15.40
N ARG A 150 -6.20 24.99 -14.50
CA ARG A 150 -5.14 24.34 -13.72
C ARG A 150 -5.70 23.26 -12.78
N VAL A 151 -6.77 23.55 -12.06
CA VAL A 151 -7.45 22.57 -11.19
C VAL A 151 -7.97 21.39 -12.01
N LYS A 152 -8.57 21.65 -13.19
CA LYS A 152 -8.99 20.58 -14.11
C LYS A 152 -7.81 19.71 -14.59
N GLY A 153 -6.64 20.31 -14.81
CA GLY A 153 -5.40 19.58 -15.11
C GLY A 153 -5.01 18.63 -13.98
N TRP A 154 -5.09 19.08 -12.73
CA TRP A 154 -4.82 18.25 -11.56
C TRP A 154 -5.81 17.09 -11.42
N CYS A 155 -7.08 17.26 -11.75
CA CYS A 155 -8.04 16.16 -11.76
C CYS A 155 -7.58 15.00 -12.68
N ARG A 156 -6.98 15.30 -13.84
CA ARG A 156 -6.43 14.26 -14.71
C ARG A 156 -5.28 13.50 -14.09
N VAL A 157 -4.41 14.20 -13.35
CA VAL A 157 -3.31 13.56 -12.60
C VAL A 157 -3.86 12.61 -11.54
N VAL A 158 -4.88 13.05 -10.79
CA VAL A 158 -5.55 12.20 -9.79
C VAL A 158 -6.17 10.95 -10.42
N TYR A 159 -6.86 11.10 -11.57
CA TYR A 159 -7.41 9.94 -12.28
C TYR A 159 -6.32 8.98 -12.77
N ALA A 160 -5.23 9.49 -13.32
CA ALA A 160 -4.12 8.67 -13.75
C ALA A 160 -3.47 7.92 -12.57
N ASP A 161 -3.25 8.61 -11.46
CA ASP A 161 -2.69 8.04 -10.23
C ASP A 161 -3.60 6.94 -9.67
N ALA A 162 -4.89 7.23 -9.50
CA ALA A 162 -5.87 6.26 -9.02
C ALA A 162 -5.99 5.03 -9.94
N THR A 163 -5.96 5.22 -11.25
CA THR A 163 -6.03 4.12 -12.22
C THR A 163 -4.76 3.26 -12.13
N THR A 164 -3.59 3.89 -12.06
CA THR A 164 -2.31 3.19 -11.91
C THR A 164 -2.27 2.41 -10.59
N ALA A 165 -2.68 3.04 -9.50
CA ALA A 165 -2.74 2.39 -8.19
C ALA A 165 -3.70 1.18 -8.19
N LEU A 166 -4.86 1.30 -8.86
CA LEU A 166 -5.81 0.19 -9.02
C LEU A 166 -5.18 -0.96 -9.81
N CYS A 167 -4.57 -0.68 -10.96
CA CYS A 167 -3.95 -1.71 -11.80
C CYS A 167 -2.80 -2.43 -11.06
N VAL A 168 -1.87 -1.66 -10.50
CA VAL A 168 -0.72 -2.23 -9.76
C VAL A 168 -1.20 -2.97 -8.51
N GLY A 169 -2.13 -2.38 -7.76
CA GLY A 169 -2.71 -3.00 -6.57
C GLY A 169 -3.40 -4.32 -6.88
N THR A 170 -4.17 -4.39 -7.96
CA THR A 170 -4.82 -5.63 -8.41
C THR A 170 -3.81 -6.71 -8.75
N VAL A 171 -2.76 -6.37 -9.50
CA VAL A 171 -1.69 -7.33 -9.84
C VAL A 171 -0.99 -7.82 -8.59
N VAL A 172 -0.54 -6.94 -7.72
CA VAL A 172 0.17 -7.31 -6.47
C VAL A 172 -0.72 -8.15 -5.57
N THR A 173 -1.99 -7.75 -5.39
CA THR A 173 -2.94 -8.52 -4.56
C THR A 173 -3.18 -9.91 -5.15
N SER A 174 -3.35 -10.01 -6.47
CA SER A 174 -3.49 -11.31 -7.14
C SER A 174 -2.27 -12.21 -6.93
N CYS A 175 -1.06 -11.64 -6.96
CA CYS A 175 0.18 -12.37 -6.69
C CYS A 175 0.29 -12.86 -5.24
N PHE A 176 -0.32 -12.16 -4.28
CA PHE A 176 -0.38 -12.62 -2.88
C PHE A 176 -1.41 -13.74 -2.66
N MET A 177 -2.39 -13.88 -3.55
CA MET A 177 -3.44 -14.90 -3.46
C MET A 177 -3.04 -16.22 -4.14
N LEU A 178 -1.95 -16.23 -4.88
CA LEU A 178 -1.38 -17.42 -5.53
C LEU A 178 -0.51 -18.22 -4.56
#